data_9b84f0fbbf21e6050426618f36792dc3
#
_entry.id   9b84f0fbbf21e6050426618f36792dc3
#
_cell.length_a   1.000
_cell.length_b   1.000
_cell.length_c   1.000
_cell.angle_alpha   90.00
_cell.angle_beta   90.00
_cell.angle_gamma   90.00
#
_symmetry.space_group_name_H-M   'P 1'
#
loop_
_entity.id
_entity.type
_entity.pdbx_description
1 polymer ?
#
loop_
_entity_poly.entity_id
_entity_poly.type
_entity_poly.pdbx_seq_one_letter_code
_entity_poly.pdbx_strand_id
1 'polypeptide(L)'
;MLKKVLIANRGEIAVRIIRACRELGISTVSIYSEADKEALHTQLADYSVCVGPNPSKDSYLNVANILSACILTGCDAIHPGFGFLSENPKFAKMCEECNIKFIGPNSDTISLMGDKSQARKIMKKANVPVISGYEGKIDSYEEAYKIAKDIGTPIMIKASSGGGGKGIRVVKDLDEFKHNYEAAKSEAMACFGDDRIYIEKYIENPRHIEFQIIADEYGNIIHLGERECSLQKNNQKVLEEAPSTFLNKELREKMGKVAIDAAKAVNYKNVGTIEFLVDKDQNFYFMEMNTRIQVEHPITEMITDVDIVKEQLKIASGIKLNLSQEDIKIQGHAIECRINAKDAGTISELNMPSGLGVRVDSAIYCGYTIPPFYDSMIAKLITYGKDREEAIIKMKRSLGEFAIGGVNTNIDFQYEILEH
;
A
#
# COMPACT_ATOMS: atom_id res chain seq x y z
N MET A 1 -25.21 8.72 4.18
CA MET A 1 -24.45 7.49 4.52
C MET A 1 -24.79 6.42 3.49
N LEU A 2 -23.78 5.73 2.96
CA LEU A 2 -23.97 4.55 2.11
C LEU A 2 -24.80 3.49 2.83
N LYS A 3 -25.60 2.73 2.10
CA LYS A 3 -26.49 1.70 2.69
C LYS A 3 -25.92 0.29 2.50
N LYS A 4 -25.32 0.04 1.36
CA LYS A 4 -24.79 -1.28 1.02
C LYS A 4 -23.51 -1.15 0.19
N VAL A 5 -22.44 -1.82 0.62
CA VAL A 5 -21.10 -1.77 -0.01
C VAL A 5 -20.71 -3.15 -0.49
N LEU A 6 -20.30 -3.26 -1.76
CA LEU A 6 -19.62 -4.43 -2.28
C LEU A 6 -18.11 -4.30 -1.97
N ILE A 7 -17.52 -5.37 -1.43
CA ILE A 7 -16.10 -5.45 -1.10
C ILE A 7 -15.40 -6.21 -2.20
N ALA A 8 -14.70 -5.48 -3.09
CA ALA A 8 -13.99 -6.04 -4.24
C ALA A 8 -12.58 -6.50 -3.86
N ASN A 9 -12.49 -7.32 -2.83
CA ASN A 9 -11.25 -7.86 -2.30
C ASN A 9 -11.51 -9.16 -1.53
N ARG A 10 -10.44 -9.75 -0.96
CA ARG A 10 -10.44 -10.99 -0.18
C ARG A 10 -9.57 -10.90 1.07
N GLY A 11 -9.55 -11.97 1.83
CA GLY A 11 -8.62 -12.12 2.95
C GLY A 11 -8.85 -11.11 4.08
N GLU A 12 -7.77 -10.73 4.75
CA GLU A 12 -7.84 -9.90 5.96
C GLU A 12 -8.44 -8.52 5.70
N ILE A 13 -8.12 -7.91 4.55
CA ILE A 13 -8.63 -6.57 4.24
C ILE A 13 -10.15 -6.59 3.97
N ALA A 14 -10.66 -7.65 3.34
CA ALA A 14 -12.11 -7.79 3.18
C ALA A 14 -12.81 -7.93 4.54
N VAL A 15 -12.25 -8.73 5.46
CA VAL A 15 -12.74 -8.85 6.84
C VAL A 15 -12.69 -7.50 7.58
N ARG A 16 -11.57 -6.76 7.43
CA ARG A 16 -11.41 -5.42 8.02
C ARG A 16 -12.49 -4.44 7.55
N ILE A 17 -12.76 -4.42 6.24
CA ILE A 17 -13.79 -3.54 5.66
C ILE A 17 -15.20 -3.97 6.11
N ILE A 18 -15.50 -5.28 6.15
CA ILE A 18 -16.78 -5.81 6.65
C ILE A 18 -17.05 -5.33 8.09
N ARG A 19 -16.02 -5.42 8.97
CA ARG A 19 -16.15 -4.97 10.36
C ARG A 19 -16.45 -3.47 10.44
N ALA A 20 -15.73 -2.63 9.69
CA ALA A 20 -15.97 -1.20 9.65
C ALA A 20 -17.38 -0.85 9.12
N CYS A 21 -17.84 -1.52 8.06
CA CYS A 21 -19.19 -1.36 7.53
C CYS A 21 -20.25 -1.71 8.57
N ARG A 22 -20.11 -2.85 9.26
CA ARG A 22 -21.05 -3.28 10.31
C ARG A 22 -21.15 -2.27 11.44
N GLU A 23 -20.02 -1.75 11.91
CA GLU A 23 -19.96 -0.74 12.98
C GLU A 23 -20.57 0.61 12.57
N LEU A 24 -20.66 0.86 11.26
CA LEU A 24 -21.36 2.03 10.70
C LEU A 24 -22.81 1.74 10.28
N GLY A 25 -23.32 0.53 10.47
CA GLY A 25 -24.66 0.13 10.06
C GLY A 25 -24.83 -0.02 8.55
N ILE A 26 -23.75 -0.28 7.81
CA ILE A 26 -23.73 -0.46 6.36
C ILE A 26 -23.77 -1.95 6.04
N SER A 27 -24.72 -2.39 5.22
CA SER A 27 -24.80 -3.77 4.74
C SER A 27 -23.65 -4.08 3.78
N THR A 28 -23.21 -5.34 3.77
CA THR A 28 -22.02 -5.78 3.05
C THR A 28 -22.31 -6.88 2.05
N VAL A 29 -21.70 -6.79 0.88
CA VAL A 29 -21.62 -7.87 -0.11
C VAL A 29 -20.17 -8.19 -0.34
N SER A 30 -19.72 -9.40 -0.02
CA SER A 30 -18.39 -9.87 -0.40
C SER A 30 -18.40 -10.56 -1.75
N ILE A 31 -17.31 -10.46 -2.49
CA ILE A 31 -17.08 -11.30 -3.66
C ILE A 31 -16.09 -12.40 -3.32
N TYR A 32 -16.15 -13.53 -4.05
CA TYR A 32 -15.21 -14.61 -3.89
C TYR A 32 -15.01 -15.39 -5.20
N SER A 33 -13.83 -15.99 -5.36
CA SER A 33 -13.58 -17.01 -6.38
C SER A 33 -13.99 -18.37 -5.84
N GLU A 34 -14.09 -19.39 -6.67
CA GLU A 34 -14.41 -20.76 -6.22
C GLU A 34 -13.47 -21.26 -5.11
N ALA A 35 -12.17 -20.89 -5.16
CA ALA A 35 -11.20 -21.25 -4.13
C ALA A 35 -11.46 -20.62 -2.76
N ASP A 36 -12.12 -19.48 -2.72
CA ASP A 36 -12.41 -18.74 -1.50
C ASP A 36 -13.84 -18.92 -0.98
N LYS A 37 -14.56 -19.94 -1.47
CA LYS A 37 -15.96 -20.20 -1.07
C LYS A 37 -16.12 -20.28 0.45
N GLU A 38 -15.18 -20.88 1.14
CA GLU A 38 -15.19 -21.08 2.60
C GLU A 38 -14.36 -20.00 3.35
N ALA A 39 -13.88 -18.97 2.65
CA ALA A 39 -13.08 -17.92 3.28
C ALA A 39 -13.89 -17.11 4.30
N LEU A 40 -13.24 -16.61 5.35
CA LEU A 40 -13.90 -15.92 6.45
C LEU A 40 -14.71 -14.69 6.00
N HIS A 41 -14.24 -13.95 4.99
CA HIS A 41 -14.94 -12.77 4.50
C HIS A 41 -16.29 -13.13 3.85
N THR A 42 -16.44 -14.34 3.26
CA THR A 42 -17.73 -14.80 2.70
C THR A 42 -18.72 -15.16 3.80
N GLN A 43 -18.22 -15.65 4.93
CA GLN A 43 -19.05 -16.04 6.09
C GLN A 43 -19.49 -14.81 6.91
N LEU A 44 -18.65 -13.75 6.93
CA LEU A 44 -18.93 -12.55 7.72
C LEU A 44 -19.79 -11.54 6.99
N ALA A 45 -19.74 -11.44 5.67
CA ALA A 45 -20.59 -10.50 4.91
C ALA A 45 -22.08 -10.88 4.99
N ASP A 46 -22.96 -9.90 4.83
CA ASP A 46 -24.42 -10.16 4.82
C ASP A 46 -24.84 -10.98 3.59
N TYR A 47 -24.12 -10.76 2.47
CA TYR A 47 -24.26 -11.54 1.23
C TYR A 47 -22.88 -11.82 0.64
N SER A 48 -22.78 -12.91 -0.11
CA SER A 48 -21.55 -13.24 -0.85
C SER A 48 -21.87 -13.74 -2.25
N VAL A 49 -21.07 -13.34 -3.25
CA VAL A 49 -21.26 -13.65 -4.66
C VAL A 49 -20.00 -14.24 -5.26
N CYS A 50 -20.12 -15.42 -5.86
CA CYS A 50 -19.02 -16.01 -6.64
C CYS A 50 -18.84 -15.21 -7.95
N VAL A 51 -17.64 -14.71 -8.19
CA VAL A 51 -17.32 -13.89 -9.38
C VAL A 51 -16.47 -14.62 -10.41
N GLY A 52 -16.15 -15.88 -10.19
CA GLY A 52 -15.44 -16.68 -11.16
C GLY A 52 -14.57 -17.79 -10.56
N PRO A 53 -13.80 -18.50 -11.41
CA PRO A 53 -12.91 -19.57 -11.00
C PRO A 53 -11.71 -19.05 -10.21
N ASN A 54 -10.83 -19.99 -9.80
CA ASN A 54 -9.71 -19.71 -8.89
C ASN A 54 -8.71 -18.63 -9.35
N PRO A 55 -8.30 -18.54 -10.64
CA PRO A 55 -7.33 -17.54 -11.05
C PRO A 55 -7.86 -16.11 -10.89
N SER A 56 -7.03 -15.21 -10.32
CA SER A 56 -7.41 -13.81 -10.07
C SER A 56 -7.90 -13.08 -11.33
N LYS A 57 -7.28 -13.36 -12.50
CA LYS A 57 -7.64 -12.75 -13.78
C LYS A 57 -9.09 -13.02 -14.21
N ASP A 58 -9.62 -14.16 -13.81
CA ASP A 58 -10.95 -14.65 -14.19
C ASP A 58 -12.00 -14.40 -13.08
N SER A 59 -11.57 -13.89 -11.91
CA SER A 59 -12.40 -13.62 -10.71
C SER A 59 -12.19 -12.19 -10.17
N TYR A 60 -11.24 -11.97 -9.26
CA TYR A 60 -11.00 -10.69 -8.57
C TYR A 60 -10.53 -9.56 -9.50
N LEU A 61 -10.06 -9.85 -10.71
CA LEU A 61 -9.71 -8.90 -11.76
C LEU A 61 -10.75 -8.85 -12.88
N ASN A 62 -11.83 -9.63 -12.79
CA ASN A 62 -12.93 -9.62 -13.78
C ASN A 62 -13.90 -8.47 -13.46
N VAL A 63 -13.64 -7.33 -14.07
CA VAL A 63 -14.42 -6.10 -13.88
C VAL A 63 -15.91 -6.31 -14.19
N ALA A 64 -16.24 -7.03 -15.26
CA ALA A 64 -17.62 -7.24 -15.67
C ALA A 64 -18.40 -8.04 -14.63
N ASN A 65 -17.82 -9.12 -14.08
CA ASN A 65 -18.47 -9.94 -13.07
C ASN A 65 -18.63 -9.17 -11.74
N ILE A 66 -17.63 -8.35 -11.35
CA ILE A 66 -17.68 -7.54 -10.12
C ILE A 66 -18.78 -6.47 -10.23
N LEU A 67 -18.84 -5.74 -11.36
CA LEU A 67 -19.89 -4.74 -11.57
C LEU A 67 -21.29 -5.37 -11.63
N SER A 68 -21.41 -6.52 -12.29
CA SER A 68 -22.68 -7.28 -12.33
C SER A 68 -23.11 -7.70 -10.95
N ALA A 69 -22.20 -8.21 -10.12
CA ALA A 69 -22.47 -8.57 -8.73
C ALA A 69 -22.95 -7.34 -7.92
N CYS A 70 -22.31 -6.17 -8.11
CA CYS A 70 -22.69 -4.93 -7.46
C CYS A 70 -24.11 -4.48 -7.84
N ILE A 71 -24.42 -4.47 -9.12
CA ILE A 71 -25.73 -4.06 -9.65
C ILE A 71 -26.83 -5.03 -9.19
N LEU A 72 -26.62 -6.34 -9.36
CA LEU A 72 -27.60 -7.38 -9.00
C LEU A 72 -27.92 -7.40 -7.50
N THR A 73 -26.95 -7.07 -6.65
CA THR A 73 -27.14 -7.02 -5.20
C THR A 73 -27.62 -5.65 -4.70
N GLY A 74 -27.70 -4.65 -5.60
CA GLY A 74 -28.16 -3.30 -5.25
C GLY A 74 -27.20 -2.57 -4.32
N CYS A 75 -25.89 -2.68 -4.54
CA CYS A 75 -24.89 -1.93 -3.77
C CYS A 75 -24.76 -0.49 -4.25
N ASP A 76 -24.60 0.44 -3.31
CA ASP A 76 -24.40 1.87 -3.60
C ASP A 76 -22.95 2.16 -3.98
N ALA A 77 -22.02 1.35 -3.48
CA ALA A 77 -20.58 1.59 -3.60
C ALA A 77 -19.78 0.30 -3.67
N ILE A 78 -18.53 0.43 -4.16
CA ILE A 78 -17.51 -0.62 -4.16
C ILE A 78 -16.31 -0.15 -3.35
N HIS A 79 -15.87 -0.98 -2.39
CA HIS A 79 -14.61 -0.80 -1.68
C HIS A 79 -13.56 -1.75 -2.27
N PRO A 80 -12.50 -1.24 -2.92
CA PRO A 80 -11.51 -2.08 -3.57
C PRO A 80 -10.44 -2.65 -2.63
N GLY A 81 -10.33 -2.12 -1.39
CA GLY A 81 -9.23 -2.44 -0.49
C GLY A 81 -7.86 -2.02 -1.03
N PHE A 82 -6.91 -2.94 -1.04
CA PHE A 82 -5.59 -2.79 -1.67
C PHE A 82 -5.29 -3.97 -2.61
N GLY A 83 -4.35 -3.78 -3.56
CA GLY A 83 -4.10 -4.77 -4.61
C GLY A 83 -5.26 -4.90 -5.60
N PHE A 84 -5.28 -5.96 -6.41
CA PHE A 84 -6.30 -6.22 -7.44
C PHE A 84 -6.67 -4.97 -8.26
N LEU A 85 -7.89 -4.48 -8.13
CA LEU A 85 -8.42 -3.35 -8.91
C LEU A 85 -8.36 -2.00 -8.18
N SER A 86 -7.74 -1.93 -7.00
CA SER A 86 -7.74 -0.72 -6.17
C SER A 86 -7.07 0.50 -6.82
N GLU A 87 -6.10 0.29 -7.71
CA GLU A 87 -5.40 1.33 -8.45
C GLU A 87 -5.64 1.22 -9.97
N ASN A 88 -6.78 0.62 -10.35
CA ASN A 88 -7.16 0.50 -11.76
C ASN A 88 -8.07 1.66 -12.18
N PRO A 89 -7.57 2.63 -12.99
CA PRO A 89 -8.35 3.80 -13.38
C PRO A 89 -9.55 3.44 -14.27
N LYS A 90 -9.45 2.39 -15.08
CA LYS A 90 -10.56 1.93 -15.94
C LYS A 90 -11.70 1.38 -15.09
N PHE A 91 -11.38 0.61 -14.05
CA PHE A 91 -12.38 0.09 -13.13
C PHE A 91 -13.08 1.22 -12.36
N ALA A 92 -12.33 2.16 -11.80
CA ALA A 92 -12.89 3.34 -11.13
C ALA A 92 -13.82 4.12 -12.08
N LYS A 93 -13.41 4.34 -13.34
CA LYS A 93 -14.21 5.00 -14.36
C LYS A 93 -15.51 4.26 -14.67
N MET A 94 -15.44 2.94 -14.82
CA MET A 94 -16.64 2.12 -15.07
C MET A 94 -17.61 2.14 -13.89
N CYS A 95 -17.11 2.19 -12.65
CA CYS A 95 -17.97 2.41 -11.47
C CYS A 95 -18.71 3.74 -11.57
N GLU A 96 -18.01 4.84 -11.87
CA GLU A 96 -18.60 6.17 -12.05
C GLU A 96 -19.68 6.16 -13.14
N GLU A 97 -19.42 5.55 -14.30
CA GLU A 97 -20.36 5.43 -15.43
C GLU A 97 -21.59 4.59 -15.08
N CYS A 98 -21.44 3.63 -14.18
CA CYS A 98 -22.57 2.82 -13.66
C CYS A 98 -23.29 3.47 -12.48
N ASN A 99 -22.98 4.71 -12.08
CA ASN A 99 -23.47 5.38 -10.88
C ASN A 99 -23.17 4.61 -9.58
N ILE A 100 -22.07 3.87 -9.53
CA ILE A 100 -21.57 3.16 -8.35
C ILE A 100 -20.44 4.00 -7.75
N LYS A 101 -20.53 4.34 -6.46
CA LYS A 101 -19.46 5.09 -5.80
C LYS A 101 -18.23 4.19 -5.62
N PHE A 102 -17.13 4.54 -6.27
CA PHE A 102 -15.82 3.94 -5.98
C PHE A 102 -15.27 4.54 -4.68
N ILE A 103 -14.97 3.72 -3.67
CA ILE A 103 -14.42 4.17 -2.38
C ILE A 103 -12.91 4.32 -2.53
N GLY A 104 -12.50 5.52 -2.90
CA GLY A 104 -11.14 5.90 -3.24
C GLY A 104 -11.13 7.23 -3.99
N PRO A 105 -10.00 7.64 -4.57
CA PRO A 105 -9.92 8.81 -5.44
C PRO A 105 -10.61 8.55 -6.79
N ASN A 106 -10.82 9.61 -7.57
CA ASN A 106 -11.41 9.49 -8.90
C ASN A 106 -10.44 8.82 -9.90
N SER A 107 -11.00 8.34 -11.00
CA SER A 107 -10.27 7.64 -12.06
C SER A 107 -9.10 8.43 -12.65
N ASP A 108 -9.26 9.75 -12.80
CA ASP A 108 -8.22 10.64 -13.36
C ASP A 108 -7.02 10.74 -12.41
N THR A 109 -7.26 10.88 -11.10
CA THR A 109 -6.21 10.91 -10.08
C THR A 109 -5.45 9.57 -10.01
N ILE A 110 -6.16 8.44 -10.10
CA ILE A 110 -5.52 7.12 -10.15
C ILE A 110 -4.63 7.00 -11.39
N SER A 111 -5.14 7.40 -12.55
CA SER A 111 -4.39 7.37 -13.82
C SER A 111 -3.16 8.25 -13.77
N LEU A 112 -3.30 9.45 -13.22
CA LEU A 112 -2.25 10.45 -13.12
C LEU A 112 -1.11 9.99 -12.20
N MET A 113 -1.44 9.45 -11.03
CA MET A 113 -0.45 8.98 -10.06
C MET A 113 0.15 7.63 -10.43
N GLY A 114 -0.54 6.82 -11.22
CA GLY A 114 -0.01 5.58 -11.78
C GLY A 114 1.08 5.79 -12.84
N ASP A 115 1.12 6.95 -13.49
CA ASP A 115 2.20 7.33 -14.41
C ASP A 115 3.33 8.04 -13.65
N LYS A 116 4.43 7.32 -13.39
CA LYS A 116 5.57 7.85 -12.60
C LYS A 116 6.16 9.14 -13.18
N SER A 117 6.18 9.28 -14.51
CA SER A 117 6.73 10.48 -15.17
C SER A 117 5.81 11.69 -14.96
N GLN A 118 4.50 11.50 -15.14
CA GLN A 118 3.52 12.57 -14.91
C GLN A 118 3.45 12.96 -13.43
N ALA A 119 3.41 11.95 -12.54
CA ALA A 119 3.42 12.18 -11.09
C ALA A 119 4.61 13.07 -10.67
N ARG A 120 5.84 12.72 -11.10
CA ARG A 120 7.04 13.53 -10.81
C ARG A 120 6.94 14.97 -11.32
N LYS A 121 6.45 15.17 -12.56
CA LYS A 121 6.31 16.51 -13.14
C LYS A 121 5.33 17.37 -12.33
N ILE A 122 4.23 16.80 -11.86
CA ILE A 122 3.24 17.50 -11.04
C ILE A 122 3.82 17.82 -9.67
N MET A 123 4.47 16.84 -9.03
CA MET A 123 5.10 17.03 -7.74
C MET A 123 6.16 18.13 -7.78
N LYS A 124 7.00 18.16 -8.82
CA LYS A 124 8.00 19.21 -9.03
C LYS A 124 7.37 20.60 -9.18
N LYS A 125 6.25 20.71 -9.95
CA LYS A 125 5.49 21.96 -10.07
C LYS A 125 4.87 22.42 -8.75
N ALA A 126 4.53 21.48 -7.87
CA ALA A 126 4.03 21.72 -6.53
C ALA A 126 5.12 21.98 -5.49
N ASN A 127 6.39 22.12 -5.90
CA ASN A 127 7.55 22.25 -5.02
C ASN A 127 7.75 21.06 -4.06
N VAL A 128 7.23 19.90 -4.39
CA VAL A 128 7.52 18.66 -3.68
C VAL A 128 8.90 18.17 -4.13
N PRO A 129 9.84 17.92 -3.20
CA PRO A 129 11.17 17.42 -3.56
C PRO A 129 11.09 16.09 -4.34
N VAL A 130 11.75 16.01 -5.48
CA VAL A 130 11.85 14.79 -6.30
C VAL A 130 13.33 14.45 -6.51
N ILE A 131 13.64 13.16 -6.67
CA ILE A 131 15.01 12.74 -6.94
C ILE A 131 15.49 13.42 -8.24
N SER A 132 16.68 13.99 -8.22
CA SER A 132 17.28 14.61 -9.42
C SER A 132 17.45 13.56 -10.52
N GLY A 133 16.92 13.85 -11.70
CA GLY A 133 16.98 12.93 -12.84
C GLY A 133 16.59 13.63 -14.14
N TYR A 134 16.79 12.93 -15.25
CA TYR A 134 16.48 13.44 -16.57
C TYR A 134 15.04 13.09 -16.96
N GLU A 135 14.25 14.08 -17.31
CA GLU A 135 12.81 13.94 -17.61
C GLU A 135 12.51 13.86 -19.12
N GLY A 136 13.53 13.89 -19.97
CA GLY A 136 13.41 13.84 -21.42
C GLY A 136 13.41 12.42 -21.96
N LYS A 137 13.13 12.31 -23.26
CA LYS A 137 13.40 11.09 -24.02
C LYS A 137 14.90 10.99 -24.25
N ILE A 138 15.48 9.83 -24.00
CA ILE A 138 16.90 9.55 -24.24
C ILE A 138 16.96 8.78 -25.55
N ASP A 139 17.46 9.43 -26.60
CA ASP A 139 17.46 8.87 -27.96
C ASP A 139 18.78 8.17 -28.34
N SER A 140 19.88 8.48 -27.63
CA SER A 140 21.19 7.88 -27.92
C SER A 140 21.98 7.53 -26.64
N TYR A 141 23.00 6.69 -26.81
CA TYR A 141 23.95 6.37 -25.75
C TYR A 141 24.75 7.60 -25.31
N GLU A 142 25.19 8.44 -26.27
CA GLU A 142 25.98 9.63 -26.02
C GLU A 142 25.21 10.64 -25.16
N GLU A 143 23.92 10.81 -25.43
CA GLU A 143 23.02 11.62 -24.62
C GLU A 143 22.86 11.05 -23.22
N ALA A 144 22.61 9.73 -23.11
CA ALA A 144 22.50 9.03 -21.84
C ALA A 144 23.77 9.19 -20.98
N TYR A 145 24.93 9.06 -21.58
CA TYR A 145 26.21 9.20 -20.89
C TYR A 145 26.44 10.63 -20.40
N LYS A 146 26.10 11.63 -21.22
CA LYS A 146 26.16 13.05 -20.82
C LYS A 146 25.26 13.33 -19.63
N ILE A 147 24.02 12.86 -19.67
CA ILE A 147 23.04 12.98 -18.57
C ILE A 147 23.60 12.32 -17.30
N ALA A 148 24.14 11.11 -17.42
CA ALA A 148 24.75 10.40 -16.30
C ALA A 148 25.88 11.17 -15.65
N LYS A 149 26.74 11.80 -16.48
CA LYS A 149 27.85 12.64 -16.03
C LYS A 149 27.37 13.92 -15.35
N ASP A 150 26.32 14.56 -15.89
CA ASP A 150 25.75 15.80 -15.32
C ASP A 150 25.07 15.55 -13.98
N ILE A 151 24.39 14.41 -13.80
CA ILE A 151 23.77 13.99 -12.53
C ILE A 151 24.84 13.59 -11.51
N GLY A 152 25.94 12.99 -11.97
CA GLY A 152 27.05 12.46 -11.14
C GLY A 152 26.70 11.14 -10.45
N THR A 153 27.66 10.21 -10.45
CA THR A 153 27.52 8.90 -9.80
C THR A 153 27.42 9.03 -8.26
N PRO A 154 26.80 8.07 -7.56
CA PRO A 154 26.07 6.94 -8.11
C PRO A 154 24.75 7.34 -8.75
N ILE A 155 24.36 6.65 -9.82
CA ILE A 155 23.09 6.86 -10.53
C ILE A 155 22.32 5.55 -10.69
N MET A 156 21.04 5.68 -10.99
CA MET A 156 20.17 4.56 -11.28
C MET A 156 19.57 4.70 -12.68
N ILE A 157 19.69 3.64 -13.48
CA ILE A 157 19.01 3.49 -14.75
C ILE A 157 17.77 2.67 -14.53
N LYS A 158 16.61 3.14 -14.99
CA LYS A 158 15.31 2.46 -14.84
C LYS A 158 14.57 2.37 -16.17
N ALA A 159 13.88 1.26 -16.39
CA ALA A 159 12.90 1.15 -17.48
C ALA A 159 11.73 2.12 -17.25
N SER A 160 11.34 2.89 -18.28
CA SER A 160 10.22 3.85 -18.17
C SER A 160 8.87 3.17 -17.94
N SER A 161 8.67 1.99 -18.53
CA SER A 161 7.46 1.17 -18.39
C SER A 161 7.61 0.09 -17.30
N GLY A 162 8.66 0.17 -16.46
CA GLY A 162 9.03 -0.88 -15.52
C GLY A 162 8.31 -0.81 -14.17
N GLY A 163 8.17 -1.99 -13.55
CA GLY A 163 7.67 -2.17 -12.20
C GLY A 163 8.28 -3.43 -11.56
N GLY A 164 8.13 -3.59 -10.23
CA GLY A 164 8.57 -4.79 -9.53
C GLY A 164 10.09 -5.03 -9.52
N GLY A 165 10.90 -3.98 -9.66
CA GLY A 165 12.37 -4.08 -9.60
C GLY A 165 13.07 -4.55 -10.87
N LYS A 166 12.33 -4.83 -11.97
CA LYS A 166 12.91 -5.22 -13.26
C LYS A 166 13.31 -4.01 -14.09
N GLY A 167 14.38 -4.15 -14.89
CA GLY A 167 14.91 -3.05 -15.71
C GLY A 167 15.58 -1.95 -14.89
N ILE A 168 16.11 -2.28 -13.69
CA ILE A 168 16.80 -1.36 -12.80
C ILE A 168 18.28 -1.74 -12.73
N ARG A 169 19.17 -0.75 -12.91
CA ARG A 169 20.61 -0.92 -12.74
C ARG A 169 21.21 0.25 -11.97
N VAL A 170 22.01 -0.05 -10.98
CA VAL A 170 22.79 0.94 -10.24
C VAL A 170 24.17 1.04 -10.87
N VAL A 171 24.60 2.24 -11.19
CA VAL A 171 25.91 2.57 -11.76
C VAL A 171 26.66 3.39 -10.73
N LYS A 172 27.69 2.78 -10.14
CA LYS A 172 28.53 3.44 -9.11
C LYS A 172 29.68 4.20 -9.73
N ASP A 173 30.16 3.74 -10.89
CA ASP A 173 31.24 4.37 -11.67
C ASP A 173 30.79 4.54 -13.13
N LEU A 174 31.17 5.65 -13.75
CA LEU A 174 30.88 5.92 -15.17
C LEU A 174 31.51 4.91 -16.12
N ASP A 175 32.61 4.25 -15.71
CA ASP A 175 33.25 3.20 -16.52
C ASP A 175 32.31 1.98 -16.73
N GLU A 176 31.40 1.72 -15.78
CA GLU A 176 30.42 0.64 -15.88
C GLU A 176 29.15 1.07 -16.63
N PHE A 177 29.02 2.36 -16.99
CA PHE A 177 27.77 2.91 -17.50
C PHE A 177 27.30 2.22 -18.77
N LYS A 178 28.20 1.98 -19.75
CA LYS A 178 27.83 1.38 -21.03
C LYS A 178 27.19 0.01 -20.86
N HIS A 179 27.84 -0.86 -20.09
CA HIS A 179 27.36 -2.21 -19.83
C HIS A 179 25.98 -2.20 -19.16
N ASN A 180 25.81 -1.38 -18.11
CA ASN A 180 24.56 -1.27 -17.38
C ASN A 180 23.43 -0.64 -18.20
N TYR A 181 23.75 0.32 -19.08
CA TYR A 181 22.80 0.94 -20.00
C TYR A 181 22.24 -0.07 -21.00
N GLU A 182 23.10 -0.83 -21.69
CA GLU A 182 22.72 -1.85 -22.66
C GLU A 182 21.90 -2.99 -21.99
N ALA A 183 22.34 -3.43 -20.80
CA ALA A 183 21.64 -4.45 -20.04
C ALA A 183 20.24 -3.99 -19.60
N ALA A 184 20.10 -2.74 -19.12
CA ALA A 184 18.81 -2.18 -18.72
C ALA A 184 17.84 -2.08 -19.90
N LYS A 185 18.30 -1.63 -21.07
CA LYS A 185 17.47 -1.55 -22.29
C LYS A 185 17.01 -2.92 -22.76
N SER A 186 17.94 -3.89 -22.79
CA SER A 186 17.63 -5.27 -23.21
C SER A 186 16.60 -5.92 -22.30
N GLU A 187 16.75 -5.74 -20.99
CA GLU A 187 15.78 -6.27 -20.00
C GLU A 187 14.43 -5.56 -20.11
N ALA A 188 14.43 -4.24 -20.30
CA ALA A 188 13.21 -3.46 -20.47
C ALA A 188 12.42 -3.92 -21.71
N MET A 189 13.10 -4.11 -22.84
CA MET A 189 12.48 -4.65 -24.07
C MET A 189 11.93 -6.06 -23.85
N ALA A 190 12.70 -6.94 -23.21
CA ALA A 190 12.28 -8.32 -22.97
C ALA A 190 11.08 -8.44 -22.02
N CYS A 191 11.04 -7.62 -20.97
CA CYS A 191 10.01 -7.71 -19.93
C CYS A 191 8.75 -6.88 -20.24
N PHE A 192 8.90 -5.76 -20.95
CA PHE A 192 7.83 -4.76 -21.09
C PHE A 192 7.50 -4.43 -22.56
N GLY A 193 8.31 -4.93 -23.53
CA GLY A 193 8.18 -4.57 -24.95
C GLY A 193 8.51 -3.10 -25.26
N ASP A 194 9.19 -2.42 -24.35
CA ASP A 194 9.55 -1.00 -24.42
C ASP A 194 10.95 -0.82 -23.85
N ASP A 195 11.89 -0.35 -24.67
CA ASP A 195 13.30 -0.17 -24.30
C ASP A 195 13.62 1.22 -23.73
N ARG A 196 12.60 2.07 -23.55
CA ARG A 196 12.79 3.40 -23.00
C ARG A 196 13.23 3.30 -21.54
N ILE A 197 14.27 4.06 -21.25
CA ILE A 197 14.85 4.18 -19.91
C ILE A 197 14.89 5.64 -19.47
N TYR A 198 15.02 5.84 -18.18
CA TYR A 198 15.38 7.13 -17.60
C TYR A 198 16.52 6.96 -16.59
N ILE A 199 17.19 8.06 -16.29
CA ILE A 199 18.36 8.10 -15.41
C ILE A 199 18.10 9.07 -14.29
N GLU A 200 18.35 8.62 -13.04
CA GLU A 200 18.20 9.47 -11.86
C GLU A 200 19.36 9.25 -10.88
N LYS A 201 19.53 10.18 -9.95
CA LYS A 201 20.46 10.04 -8.84
C LYS A 201 20.10 8.81 -8.01
N TYR A 202 21.08 7.98 -7.69
CA TYR A 202 20.90 6.87 -6.76
C TYR A 202 21.04 7.37 -5.32
N ILE A 203 20.07 7.10 -4.49
CA ILE A 203 20.12 7.37 -3.06
C ILE A 203 20.62 6.11 -2.36
N GLU A 204 21.76 6.20 -1.71
CA GLU A 204 22.34 5.07 -1.00
C GLU A 204 21.65 4.83 0.35
N ASN A 205 21.26 3.58 0.60
CA ASN A 205 20.65 3.15 1.85
C ASN A 205 19.57 4.10 2.37
N PRO A 206 18.58 4.50 1.53
CA PRO A 206 17.55 5.44 1.97
C PRO A 206 16.62 4.79 2.98
N ARG A 207 16.05 5.61 3.87
CA ARG A 207 14.88 5.22 4.65
C ARG A 207 13.63 5.38 3.79
N HIS A 208 12.74 4.40 3.86
CA HIS A 208 11.44 4.44 3.22
C HIS A 208 10.42 4.96 4.25
N ILE A 209 10.06 6.21 4.10
CA ILE A 209 9.12 6.91 4.99
C ILE A 209 7.90 7.30 4.20
N GLU A 210 6.72 7.04 4.75
CA GLU A 210 5.47 7.32 4.07
C GLU A 210 4.48 8.05 4.97
N PHE A 211 3.71 8.98 4.41
CA PHE A 211 2.71 9.77 5.14
C PHE A 211 1.30 9.36 4.75
N GLN A 212 0.49 9.01 5.74
CA GLN A 212 -0.92 8.70 5.56
C GLN A 212 -1.72 9.97 5.34
N ILE A 213 -2.43 10.06 4.22
CA ILE A 213 -3.30 11.19 3.86
C ILE A 213 -4.76 10.78 3.98
N ILE A 214 -5.57 11.72 4.46
CA ILE A 214 -7.03 11.69 4.36
C ILE A 214 -7.51 13.01 3.77
N ALA A 215 -8.35 12.94 2.75
CA ALA A 215 -8.90 14.11 2.06
C ALA A 215 -10.41 13.92 1.80
N ASP A 216 -11.21 14.93 2.11
CA ASP A 216 -12.65 14.89 1.86
C ASP A 216 -13.05 15.53 0.51
N GLU A 217 -14.34 15.51 0.20
CA GLU A 217 -14.90 16.13 -1.01
C GLU A 217 -14.93 17.67 -0.94
N TYR A 218 -14.67 18.26 0.23
CA TYR A 218 -14.80 19.70 0.52
C TYR A 218 -13.47 20.43 0.55
N GLY A 219 -12.36 19.73 0.26
CA GLY A 219 -11.02 20.28 0.20
C GLY A 219 -10.25 20.27 1.53
N ASN A 220 -10.79 19.60 2.57
CA ASN A 220 -10.02 19.37 3.78
C ASN A 220 -9.06 18.21 3.55
N ILE A 221 -7.78 18.44 3.82
CA ILE A 221 -6.72 17.43 3.69
C ILE A 221 -5.86 17.48 4.94
N ILE A 222 -5.67 16.32 5.57
CA ILE A 222 -4.79 16.14 6.73
C ILE A 222 -3.85 14.94 6.49
N HIS A 223 -2.78 14.89 7.26
CA HIS A 223 -1.96 13.69 7.40
C HIS A 223 -2.08 13.10 8.81
N LEU A 224 -1.98 11.78 8.92
CA LEU A 224 -2.02 11.05 10.19
C LEU A 224 -0.61 10.66 10.71
N GLY A 225 0.42 11.40 10.32
CA GLY A 225 1.80 11.05 10.61
C GLY A 225 2.37 10.05 9.61
N GLU A 226 3.57 9.60 9.95
CA GLU A 226 4.36 8.71 9.09
C GLU A 226 4.44 7.29 9.60
N ARG A 227 4.77 6.40 8.67
CA ARG A 227 5.24 5.03 8.91
C ARG A 227 6.65 4.88 8.34
N GLU A 228 7.47 4.10 9.01
CA GLU A 228 8.76 3.66 8.49
C GLU A 228 8.65 2.23 7.96
N CYS A 229 9.00 2.05 6.68
CA CYS A 229 8.85 0.81 5.93
C CYS A 229 10.19 0.36 5.31
N SER A 230 11.31 0.70 5.95
CA SER A 230 12.66 0.45 5.42
C SER A 230 13.07 -1.03 5.43
N LEU A 231 12.47 -1.84 6.33
CA LEU A 231 12.76 -3.28 6.40
C LEU A 231 11.99 -4.02 5.31
N GLN A 232 12.71 -4.38 4.25
CA GLN A 232 12.16 -5.02 3.06
C GLN A 232 12.99 -6.25 2.67
N LYS A 233 12.31 -7.25 2.11
CA LYS A 233 12.91 -8.42 1.46
C LYS A 233 12.39 -8.51 0.04
N ASN A 234 13.27 -8.52 -0.95
CA ASN A 234 12.89 -8.53 -2.37
C ASN A 234 11.92 -7.41 -2.76
N ASN A 235 12.14 -6.20 -2.26
CA ASN A 235 11.26 -5.01 -2.43
C ASN A 235 9.84 -5.16 -1.85
N GLN A 236 9.63 -6.11 -0.94
CA GLN A 236 8.39 -6.25 -0.19
C GLN A 236 8.64 -5.86 1.27
N LYS A 237 7.79 -5.00 1.81
CA LYS A 237 7.80 -4.61 3.23
C LYS A 237 7.58 -5.85 4.09
N VAL A 238 8.35 -6.00 5.15
CA VAL A 238 8.34 -7.18 6.03
C VAL A 238 7.92 -6.81 7.44
N LEU A 239 8.45 -5.70 7.92
CA LEU A 239 8.15 -5.09 9.20
C LEU A 239 8.04 -3.58 9.02
N GLU A 240 6.99 -3.00 9.58
CA GLU A 240 6.71 -1.57 9.56
C GLU A 240 6.55 -1.04 10.97
N GLU A 241 6.95 0.19 11.20
CA GLU A 241 6.78 0.87 12.50
C GLU A 241 6.26 2.31 12.34
N ALA A 242 5.57 2.78 13.35
CA ALA A 242 5.08 4.16 13.45
C ALA A 242 5.11 4.65 14.91
N PRO A 243 5.57 5.90 15.15
CA PRO A 243 6.22 6.79 14.19
C PRO A 243 7.66 6.36 13.89
N SER A 244 8.28 6.92 12.84
CA SER A 244 9.70 6.69 12.54
C SER A 244 10.59 7.24 13.63
N THR A 245 11.56 6.43 14.04
CA THR A 245 12.62 6.87 15.00
C THR A 245 13.70 7.69 14.32
N PHE A 246 13.76 7.67 13.00
CA PHE A 246 14.74 8.42 12.23
C PHE A 246 14.37 9.90 12.06
N LEU A 247 13.07 10.23 12.06
CA LEU A 247 12.60 11.60 11.91
C LEU A 247 12.60 12.35 13.24
N ASN A 248 13.25 13.51 13.29
CA ASN A 248 13.03 14.48 14.33
C ASN A 248 11.70 15.23 14.11
N LYS A 249 11.27 16.01 15.10
CA LYS A 249 10.00 16.74 15.06
C LYS A 249 9.92 17.72 13.88
N GLU A 250 10.98 18.47 13.63
CA GLU A 250 11.03 19.48 12.56
C GLU A 250 10.91 18.85 11.18
N LEU A 251 11.66 17.76 10.91
CA LEU A 251 11.59 17.05 9.64
C LEU A 251 10.22 16.40 9.43
N ARG A 252 9.63 15.82 10.49
CA ARG A 252 8.27 15.26 10.45
C ARG A 252 7.24 16.30 10.04
N GLU A 253 7.27 17.48 10.67
CA GLU A 253 6.35 18.58 10.34
C GLU A 253 6.54 19.07 8.90
N LYS A 254 7.80 19.23 8.47
CA LYS A 254 8.13 19.63 7.10
C LYS A 254 7.64 18.61 6.07
N MET A 255 7.92 17.32 6.28
CA MET A 255 7.48 16.25 5.37
C MET A 255 5.95 16.11 5.36
N GLY A 256 5.29 16.20 6.50
CA GLY A 256 3.84 16.15 6.60
C GLY A 256 3.17 17.29 5.80
N LYS A 257 3.69 18.51 5.90
CA LYS A 257 3.22 19.64 5.09
C LYS A 257 3.41 19.37 3.60
N VAL A 258 4.58 18.87 3.19
CA VAL A 258 4.85 18.53 1.79
C VAL A 258 3.92 17.42 1.29
N ALA A 259 3.59 16.44 2.14
CA ALA A 259 2.63 15.38 1.80
C ALA A 259 1.21 15.94 1.57
N ILE A 260 0.76 16.91 2.38
CA ILE A 260 -0.50 17.64 2.15
C ILE A 260 -0.44 18.43 0.85
N ASP A 261 0.66 19.14 0.57
CA ASP A 261 0.80 19.94 -0.66
C ASP A 261 0.82 19.03 -1.91
N ALA A 262 1.45 17.85 -1.82
CA ALA A 262 1.39 16.82 -2.87
C ALA A 262 -0.05 16.35 -3.15
N ALA A 263 -0.83 16.06 -2.10
CA ALA A 263 -2.22 15.64 -2.23
C ALA A 263 -3.10 16.76 -2.81
N LYS A 264 -2.89 18.02 -2.41
CA LYS A 264 -3.58 19.19 -2.98
C LYS A 264 -3.30 19.36 -4.46
N ALA A 265 -2.05 19.14 -4.90
CA ALA A 265 -1.64 19.32 -6.29
C ALA A 265 -2.39 18.41 -7.28
N VAL A 266 -2.96 17.32 -6.79
CA VAL A 266 -3.71 16.35 -7.60
C VAL A 266 -5.21 16.29 -7.22
N ASN A 267 -5.70 17.26 -6.44
CA ASN A 267 -7.08 17.30 -5.92
C ASN A 267 -7.48 15.94 -5.31
N TYR A 268 -6.58 15.38 -4.49
CA TYR A 268 -6.78 14.06 -3.92
C TYR A 268 -8.03 13.99 -3.06
N LYS A 269 -8.71 12.84 -3.11
CA LYS A 269 -9.89 12.54 -2.31
C LYS A 269 -9.78 11.14 -1.73
N ASN A 270 -10.40 10.95 -0.57
CA ASN A 270 -10.37 9.73 0.21
C ASN A 270 -9.00 9.48 0.84
N VAL A 271 -8.64 8.25 1.10
CA VAL A 271 -7.42 7.84 1.79
C VAL A 271 -6.34 7.47 0.80
N GLY A 272 -5.13 7.94 1.03
CA GLY A 272 -3.95 7.63 0.23
C GLY A 272 -2.66 7.79 1.03
N THR A 273 -1.54 7.46 0.43
CA THR A 273 -0.23 7.53 1.07
C THR A 273 0.79 8.15 0.14
N ILE A 274 1.58 9.08 0.66
CA ILE A 274 2.72 9.66 -0.04
C ILE A 274 3.99 9.00 0.47
N GLU A 275 4.70 8.31 -0.42
CA GLU A 275 5.95 7.64 -0.11
C GLU A 275 7.16 8.51 -0.45
N PHE A 276 8.12 8.57 0.48
CA PHE A 276 9.37 9.31 0.35
C PHE A 276 10.57 8.40 0.60
N LEU A 277 11.66 8.69 -0.10
CA LEU A 277 13.00 8.23 0.27
C LEU A 277 13.69 9.33 1.07
N VAL A 278 14.25 8.98 2.22
CA VAL A 278 15.00 9.91 3.09
C VAL A 278 16.44 9.45 3.15
N ASP A 279 17.39 10.33 2.78
CA ASP A 279 18.81 10.02 2.82
C ASP A 279 19.42 10.21 4.23
N LYS A 280 20.69 9.85 4.39
CA LYS A 280 21.41 9.98 5.66
C LYS A 280 21.56 11.42 6.16
N ASP A 281 21.46 12.40 5.26
CA ASP A 281 21.59 13.83 5.55
C ASP A 281 20.21 14.47 5.79
N GLN A 282 19.16 13.64 5.96
CA GLN A 282 17.76 14.04 6.18
C GLN A 282 17.13 14.83 5.03
N ASN A 283 17.67 14.73 3.81
CA ASN A 283 16.96 15.18 2.63
C ASN A 283 15.94 14.11 2.24
N PHE A 284 14.76 14.53 1.79
CA PHE A 284 13.70 13.62 1.40
C PHE A 284 13.21 13.91 -0.01
N TYR A 285 12.76 12.85 -0.68
CA TYR A 285 12.38 12.88 -2.08
C TYR A 285 11.12 12.06 -2.28
N PHE A 286 10.14 12.63 -2.98
CA PHE A 286 8.94 11.92 -3.40
C PHE A 286 9.31 10.68 -4.23
N MET A 287 8.76 9.56 -3.87
CA MET A 287 8.91 8.30 -4.59
C MET A 287 7.67 7.99 -5.41
N GLU A 288 6.53 7.85 -4.74
CA GLU A 288 5.23 7.59 -5.37
C GLU A 288 4.07 7.96 -4.44
N MET A 289 2.85 7.95 -5.00
CA MET A 289 1.62 8.05 -4.24
C MET A 289 0.79 6.79 -4.45
N ASN A 290 0.48 6.10 -3.36
CA ASN A 290 -0.49 5.01 -3.38
C ASN A 290 -1.90 5.56 -3.23
N THR A 291 -2.71 5.38 -4.27
CA THR A 291 -4.06 5.95 -4.38
C THR A 291 -5.13 5.05 -3.75
N ARG A 292 -4.81 4.45 -2.62
CA ARG A 292 -5.59 3.46 -1.89
C ARG A 292 -5.17 3.38 -0.43
N ILE A 293 -5.89 2.60 0.36
CA ILE A 293 -5.40 2.17 1.67
C ILE A 293 -4.20 1.22 1.50
N GLN A 294 -3.26 1.25 2.43
CA GLN A 294 -2.10 0.34 2.45
C GLN A 294 -2.28 -0.79 3.46
N VAL A 295 -1.46 -1.86 3.30
CA VAL A 295 -1.45 -3.02 4.22
C VAL A 295 -1.22 -2.56 5.65
N GLU A 296 -0.22 -1.70 5.83
CA GLU A 296 0.33 -1.21 7.10
C GLU A 296 -0.46 -0.05 7.74
N HIS A 297 -1.69 0.23 7.26
CA HIS A 297 -2.55 1.24 7.89
C HIS A 297 -2.82 1.01 9.39
N PRO A 298 -2.86 -0.24 9.89
CA PRO A 298 -3.16 -0.49 11.30
C PRO A 298 -2.21 0.18 12.28
N ILE A 299 -0.89 0.31 11.97
CA ILE A 299 0.03 0.98 12.88
C ILE A 299 -0.26 2.47 13.02
N THR A 300 -0.73 3.13 11.96
CA THR A 300 -1.20 4.51 12.04
C THR A 300 -2.47 4.62 12.89
N GLU A 301 -3.43 3.70 12.72
CA GLU A 301 -4.64 3.66 13.55
C GLU A 301 -4.30 3.51 15.03
N MET A 302 -3.32 2.65 15.38
CA MET A 302 -2.92 2.40 16.75
C MET A 302 -2.30 3.61 17.45
N ILE A 303 -1.57 4.47 16.71
CA ILE A 303 -0.89 5.64 17.30
C ILE A 303 -1.70 6.92 17.23
N THR A 304 -2.78 6.97 16.43
CA THR A 304 -3.60 8.17 16.23
C THR A 304 -5.03 8.04 16.73
N ASP A 305 -5.49 6.82 17.04
CA ASP A 305 -6.89 6.49 17.38
C ASP A 305 -7.89 6.89 16.28
N VAL A 306 -7.44 6.94 15.01
CA VAL A 306 -8.29 7.23 13.85
C VAL A 306 -8.53 5.95 13.06
N ASP A 307 -9.79 5.50 12.97
CA ASP A 307 -10.18 4.37 12.12
C ASP A 307 -10.22 4.77 10.65
N ILE A 308 -9.14 4.47 9.94
CA ILE A 308 -8.92 4.92 8.55
C ILE A 308 -9.98 4.34 7.60
N VAL A 309 -10.39 3.09 7.79
CA VAL A 309 -11.40 2.45 6.94
C VAL A 309 -12.79 3.08 7.16
N LYS A 310 -13.13 3.42 8.41
CA LYS A 310 -14.37 4.16 8.67
C LYS A 310 -14.35 5.55 8.04
N GLU A 311 -13.22 6.25 8.09
CA GLU A 311 -13.10 7.56 7.42
C GLU A 311 -13.25 7.42 5.90
N GLN A 312 -12.71 6.37 5.25
CA GLN A 312 -12.96 6.09 3.84
C GLN A 312 -14.46 5.98 3.52
N LEU A 313 -15.19 5.22 4.34
CA LEU A 313 -16.63 5.00 4.18
C LEU A 313 -17.46 6.28 4.42
N LYS A 314 -17.09 7.07 5.43
CA LYS A 314 -17.74 8.36 5.73
C LYS A 314 -17.52 9.36 4.59
N ILE A 315 -16.29 9.52 4.13
CA ILE A 315 -15.96 10.43 3.02
C ILE A 315 -16.69 10.02 1.74
N ALA A 316 -16.68 8.72 1.42
CA ALA A 316 -17.41 8.20 0.26
C ALA A 316 -18.92 8.40 0.37
N SER A 317 -19.44 8.51 1.59
CA SER A 317 -20.84 8.88 1.87
C SER A 317 -21.14 10.38 1.75
N GLY A 318 -20.14 11.20 1.38
CA GLY A 318 -20.28 12.67 1.30
C GLY A 318 -20.22 13.36 2.67
N ILE A 319 -19.76 12.69 3.72
CA ILE A 319 -19.61 13.30 5.05
C ILE A 319 -18.30 14.07 5.07
N LYS A 320 -18.37 15.33 5.55
CA LYS A 320 -17.20 16.18 5.73
C LYS A 320 -16.30 15.61 6.82
N LEU A 321 -14.99 15.67 6.58
CA LEU A 321 -13.99 15.32 7.59
C LEU A 321 -14.14 16.26 8.79
N ASN A 322 -14.37 15.68 9.96
CA ASN A 322 -14.55 16.43 11.21
C ASN A 322 -13.27 16.51 12.05
N LEU A 323 -12.14 16.12 11.46
CA LEU A 323 -10.81 16.20 12.05
C LEU A 323 -10.03 17.32 11.38
N SER A 324 -9.37 18.15 12.17
CA SER A 324 -8.35 19.09 11.72
C SER A 324 -6.95 18.51 11.94
N GLN A 325 -5.91 19.13 11.38
CA GLN A 325 -4.54 18.66 11.58
C GLN A 325 -4.11 18.76 13.06
N GLU A 326 -4.62 19.74 13.79
CA GLU A 326 -4.34 19.96 15.21
C GLU A 326 -4.96 18.91 16.13
N ASP A 327 -6.00 18.22 15.66
CA ASP A 327 -6.64 17.11 16.40
C ASP A 327 -5.81 15.83 16.35
N ILE A 328 -4.93 15.70 15.36
CA ILE A 328 -4.10 14.51 15.17
C ILE A 328 -2.94 14.52 16.15
N LYS A 329 -2.98 13.57 17.07
CA LYS A 329 -1.94 13.38 18.08
C LYS A 329 -1.33 12.00 17.94
N ILE A 330 -0.04 11.95 17.68
CA ILE A 330 0.73 10.71 17.67
C ILE A 330 1.08 10.33 19.10
N GLN A 331 0.64 9.16 19.55
CA GLN A 331 0.88 8.66 20.90
C GLN A 331 1.46 7.25 20.86
N GLY A 332 2.47 6.99 21.70
CA GLY A 332 3.10 5.68 21.77
C GLY A 332 3.86 5.29 20.50
N HIS A 333 3.99 3.99 20.32
CA HIS A 333 4.68 3.39 19.17
C HIS A 333 4.00 2.09 18.78
N ALA A 334 3.84 1.86 17.49
CA ALA A 334 3.25 0.63 16.95
C ALA A 334 4.20 -0.04 15.95
N ILE A 335 4.18 -1.36 15.95
CA ILE A 335 4.96 -2.21 15.04
C ILE A 335 4.00 -3.21 14.39
N GLU A 336 4.14 -3.44 13.09
CA GLU A 336 3.43 -4.46 12.35
C GLU A 336 4.44 -5.47 11.76
N CYS A 337 4.13 -6.76 11.91
CA CYS A 337 4.81 -7.85 11.24
C CYS A 337 3.83 -8.53 10.27
N ARG A 338 4.21 -8.64 9.00
CA ARG A 338 3.43 -9.40 8.02
C ARG A 338 3.69 -10.89 8.18
N ILE A 339 2.65 -11.65 8.44
CA ILE A 339 2.72 -13.11 8.58
C ILE A 339 2.33 -13.74 7.26
N ASN A 340 3.30 -14.42 6.65
CA ASN A 340 3.16 -15.07 5.34
C ASN A 340 3.22 -16.57 5.47
N ALA A 341 2.32 -17.27 4.78
CA ALA A 341 2.43 -18.71 4.56
C ALA A 341 3.49 -18.96 3.47
N LYS A 342 4.38 -19.92 3.70
CA LYS A 342 5.41 -20.34 2.72
C LYS A 342 4.88 -21.39 1.76
N ASP A 343 3.77 -22.03 2.10
CA ASP A 343 3.11 -23.08 1.32
C ASP A 343 1.59 -22.97 1.44
N ALA A 344 0.88 -23.57 0.50
CA ALA A 344 -0.55 -23.78 0.58
C ALA A 344 -0.83 -24.98 1.49
N GLY A 345 -1.97 -24.99 2.19
CA GLY A 345 -2.32 -26.08 3.07
C GLY A 345 -3.49 -25.75 3.97
N THR A 346 -3.95 -26.73 4.74
CA THR A 346 -5.05 -26.54 5.69
C THR A 346 -4.49 -26.30 7.09
N ILE A 347 -4.97 -25.23 7.72
CA ILE A 347 -4.60 -24.87 9.09
C ILE A 347 -5.20 -25.89 10.05
N SER A 348 -4.34 -26.69 10.69
CA SER A 348 -4.76 -27.72 11.65
C SER A 348 -4.84 -27.21 13.08
N GLU A 349 -4.01 -26.23 13.42
CA GLU A 349 -3.94 -25.60 14.73
C GLU A 349 -3.77 -24.09 14.56
N LEU A 350 -4.40 -23.31 15.43
CA LEU A 350 -4.31 -21.86 15.41
C LEU A 350 -4.40 -21.31 16.84
N ASN A 351 -3.33 -20.66 17.28
CA ASN A 351 -3.34 -19.82 18.48
C ASN A 351 -2.96 -18.39 18.11
N MET A 352 -3.91 -17.47 18.15
CA MET A 352 -3.66 -16.07 17.87
C MET A 352 -3.25 -15.35 19.17
N PRO A 353 -2.15 -14.58 19.14
CA PRO A 353 -1.73 -13.81 20.30
C PRO A 353 -2.77 -12.74 20.64
N SER A 354 -2.84 -12.40 21.92
CA SER A 354 -3.77 -11.41 22.44
C SER A 354 -3.18 -10.61 23.61
N GLY A 355 -3.98 -9.76 24.23
CA GLY A 355 -3.60 -8.95 25.37
C GLY A 355 -3.52 -7.46 25.04
N LEU A 356 -3.21 -6.65 26.05
CA LEU A 356 -3.20 -5.20 25.95
C LEU A 356 -2.18 -4.71 24.90
N GLY A 357 -2.66 -3.98 23.91
CA GLY A 357 -1.85 -3.45 22.82
C GLY A 357 -1.43 -4.49 21.79
N VAL A 358 -2.16 -5.61 21.67
CA VAL A 358 -1.98 -6.62 20.62
C VAL A 358 -3.22 -6.66 19.74
N ARG A 359 -3.00 -6.53 18.42
CA ARG A 359 -4.04 -6.63 17.38
C ARG A 359 -3.58 -7.62 16.32
N VAL A 360 -4.49 -8.48 15.87
CA VAL A 360 -4.27 -9.37 14.74
C VAL A 360 -5.34 -9.10 13.68
N ASP A 361 -4.93 -8.63 12.51
CA ASP A 361 -5.79 -8.52 11.35
C ASP A 361 -5.57 -9.75 10.46
N SER A 362 -6.59 -10.61 10.35
CA SER A 362 -6.48 -11.89 9.66
C SER A 362 -7.83 -12.38 9.16
N ALA A 363 -7.79 -13.33 8.22
CA ALA A 363 -8.97 -14.05 7.72
C ALA A 363 -8.82 -15.58 7.88
N ILE A 364 -7.78 -16.05 8.59
CA ILE A 364 -7.58 -17.48 8.82
C ILE A 364 -8.35 -17.97 10.05
N TYR A 365 -8.68 -19.26 10.04
CA TYR A 365 -9.29 -19.99 11.15
C TYR A 365 -8.87 -21.47 11.09
N CYS A 366 -9.02 -22.21 12.16
CA CYS A 366 -8.72 -23.64 12.20
C CYS A 366 -9.63 -24.39 11.21
N GLY A 367 -9.06 -25.16 10.30
CA GLY A 367 -9.74 -25.84 9.19
C GLY A 367 -9.77 -25.06 7.88
N TYR A 368 -9.35 -23.79 7.87
CA TYR A 368 -9.24 -23.01 6.62
C TYR A 368 -8.09 -23.52 5.75
N THR A 369 -8.36 -23.70 4.46
CA THR A 369 -7.34 -24.08 3.48
C THR A 369 -6.84 -22.83 2.76
N ILE A 370 -5.54 -22.53 2.91
CA ILE A 370 -4.87 -21.42 2.21
C ILE A 370 -4.71 -21.81 0.74
N PRO A 371 -5.35 -21.12 -0.20
CA PRO A 371 -5.25 -21.44 -1.62
C PRO A 371 -3.92 -20.96 -2.22
N PRO A 372 -3.35 -21.67 -3.22
CA PRO A 372 -2.07 -21.33 -3.83
C PRO A 372 -2.16 -20.23 -4.91
N PHE A 373 -3.31 -19.59 -5.09
CA PHE A 373 -3.60 -18.70 -6.22
C PHE A 373 -3.36 -17.22 -5.93
N TYR A 374 -3.14 -16.85 -4.67
CA TYR A 374 -3.12 -15.45 -4.21
C TYR A 374 -1.87 -15.15 -3.41
N ASP A 375 -1.76 -13.90 -2.95
CA ASP A 375 -0.68 -13.46 -2.08
C ASP A 375 -0.56 -14.34 -0.82
N SER A 376 0.66 -14.53 -0.37
CA SER A 376 0.99 -15.41 0.76
C SER A 376 0.71 -14.83 2.14
N MET A 377 0.38 -13.54 2.25
CA MET A 377 0.09 -12.91 3.53
C MET A 377 -1.24 -13.41 4.10
N ILE A 378 -1.19 -14.00 5.29
CA ILE A 378 -2.34 -14.60 5.98
C ILE A 378 -2.79 -13.84 7.22
N ALA A 379 -1.89 -13.05 7.79
CA ALA A 379 -2.18 -12.19 8.93
C ALA A 379 -1.22 -11.00 9.01
N LYS A 380 -1.64 -9.97 9.72
CA LYS A 380 -0.81 -8.89 10.22
C LYS A 380 -0.86 -8.96 11.74
N LEU A 381 0.29 -9.05 12.37
CA LEU A 381 0.43 -8.94 13.81
C LEU A 381 0.89 -7.54 14.13
N ILE A 382 0.10 -6.81 14.89
CA ILE A 382 0.36 -5.42 15.27
C ILE A 382 0.48 -5.33 16.79
N THR A 383 1.51 -4.64 17.27
CA THR A 383 1.67 -4.35 18.70
C THR A 383 1.82 -2.86 18.93
N TYR A 384 1.29 -2.40 20.06
CA TYR A 384 1.34 -1.03 20.52
C TYR A 384 1.93 -0.95 21.91
N GLY A 385 2.87 -0.04 22.12
CA GLY A 385 3.47 0.29 23.40
C GLY A 385 3.46 1.79 23.66
N LYS A 386 3.70 2.19 24.91
CA LYS A 386 3.91 3.61 25.27
C LYS A 386 5.15 4.19 24.57
N ASP A 387 6.10 3.33 24.23
CA ASP A 387 7.34 3.63 23.53
C ASP A 387 7.74 2.43 22.63
N ARG A 388 8.80 2.61 21.84
CA ARG A 388 9.29 1.59 20.88
C ARG A 388 9.74 0.31 21.56
N GLU A 389 10.42 0.42 22.71
CA GLU A 389 10.94 -0.73 23.46
C GLU A 389 9.79 -1.62 23.92
N GLU A 390 8.76 -1.03 24.50
CA GLU A 390 7.57 -1.78 24.92
C GLU A 390 6.85 -2.44 23.73
N ALA A 391 6.74 -1.75 22.57
CA ALA A 391 6.15 -2.31 21.36
C ALA A 391 6.95 -3.53 20.86
N ILE A 392 8.29 -3.45 20.85
CA ILE A 392 9.19 -4.57 20.48
C ILE A 392 9.03 -5.75 21.44
N ILE A 393 9.03 -5.51 22.75
CA ILE A 393 8.87 -6.57 23.75
C ILE A 393 7.53 -7.29 23.55
N LYS A 394 6.46 -6.53 23.33
CA LYS A 394 5.14 -7.09 23.03
C LYS A 394 5.14 -7.88 21.72
N MET A 395 5.83 -7.40 20.68
CA MET A 395 5.92 -8.09 19.41
C MET A 395 6.64 -9.44 19.54
N LYS A 396 7.80 -9.46 20.22
CA LYS A 396 8.53 -10.71 20.50
C LYS A 396 7.67 -11.73 21.25
N ARG A 397 7.00 -11.29 22.33
CA ARG A 397 6.08 -12.14 23.08
C ARG A 397 4.96 -12.67 22.17
N SER A 398 4.34 -11.79 21.40
CA SER A 398 3.20 -12.15 20.55
C SER A 398 3.59 -13.08 19.40
N LEU A 399 4.78 -12.92 18.80
CA LEU A 399 5.31 -13.86 17.82
C LEU A 399 5.56 -15.23 18.43
N GLY A 400 6.09 -15.30 19.68
CA GLY A 400 6.28 -16.57 20.40
C GLY A 400 4.98 -17.28 20.77
N GLU A 401 3.87 -16.55 20.90
CA GLU A 401 2.54 -17.10 21.17
C GLU A 401 1.77 -17.48 19.89
N PHE A 402 2.18 -16.92 18.73
CA PHE A 402 1.46 -17.12 17.46
C PHE A 402 1.79 -18.48 16.86
N ALA A 403 0.98 -19.48 17.16
CA ALA A 403 1.14 -20.82 16.62
C ALA A 403 0.15 -21.08 15.47
N ILE A 404 0.67 -21.51 14.32
CA ILE A 404 -0.09 -21.89 13.13
C ILE A 404 0.41 -23.27 12.69
N GLY A 405 -0.40 -24.32 12.90
CA GLY A 405 -0.11 -25.67 12.45
C GLY A 405 -0.68 -25.96 11.07
N GLY A 406 -0.07 -26.92 10.37
CA GLY A 406 -0.52 -27.38 9.06
C GLY A 406 0.09 -26.66 7.86
N VAL A 407 0.73 -25.49 8.07
CA VAL A 407 1.45 -24.72 7.06
C VAL A 407 2.72 -24.09 7.65
N ASN A 408 3.74 -23.90 6.82
CA ASN A 408 4.95 -23.20 7.23
C ASN A 408 4.74 -21.68 7.09
N THR A 409 5.28 -20.91 8.04
CA THR A 409 5.17 -19.47 8.06
C THR A 409 6.53 -18.79 8.19
N ASN A 410 6.54 -17.46 8.13
CA ASN A 410 7.72 -16.61 8.35
C ASN A 410 7.82 -16.10 9.80
N ILE A 411 7.07 -16.65 10.76
CA ILE A 411 7.04 -16.14 12.16
C ILE A 411 8.45 -16.14 12.77
N ASP A 412 9.20 -17.23 12.63
CA ASP A 412 10.58 -17.32 13.17
C ASP A 412 11.49 -16.24 12.57
N PHE A 413 11.38 -15.99 11.27
CA PHE A 413 12.14 -14.92 10.60
C PHE A 413 11.77 -13.53 11.13
N GLN A 414 10.50 -13.28 11.44
CA GLN A 414 10.07 -12.01 12.08
C GLN A 414 10.65 -11.88 13.48
N TYR A 415 10.72 -12.97 14.23
CA TYR A 415 11.33 -12.97 15.55
C TYR A 415 12.83 -12.69 15.48
N GLU A 416 13.55 -13.33 14.55
CA GLU A 416 14.99 -13.11 14.34
C GLU A 416 15.31 -11.64 14.01
N ILE A 417 14.50 -10.98 13.17
CA ILE A 417 14.67 -9.54 12.86
C ILE A 417 14.67 -8.68 14.12
N LEU A 418 13.82 -9.00 15.08
CA LEU A 418 13.69 -8.24 16.33
C LEU A 418 14.77 -8.53 17.36
N GLU A 419 15.61 -9.55 17.16
CA GLU A 419 16.78 -9.86 17.99
C GLU A 419 18.00 -9.01 17.63
N HIS A 420 18.04 -8.45 16.42
CA HIS A 420 19.11 -7.60 15.87
C HIS A 420 18.75 -6.12 15.90
#